data_48ef6fcf4cc6320ddb6f19ad4fc069ae
#
_entry.id   48ef6fcf4cc6320ddb6f19ad4fc069ae
#
_cell.length_a   1.000
_cell.length_b   1.000
_cell.length_c   1.000
_cell.angle_alpha   90.00
_cell.angle_beta   90.00
_cell.angle_gamma   90.00
#
_symmetry.space_group_name_H-M   'P 1'
#
loop_
_entity.id
_entity.type
_entity.pdbx_description
1 polymer ?
#
loop_
_entity_poly.entity_id
_entity_poly.type
_entity_poly.pdbx_seq_one_letter_code
_entity_poly.pdbx_strand_id
1 'polypeptide(L)'
;MLKDIPAPARPREKLLAHGPAALADAELIALLLRTGFRGTSVLQLAQNLLDAFGGLPGLLRAGPEELKRVKGLGGPAKRAEVAAVLELARRSVACELTARPVFDSPGKVKEYLALQLGARAHEVFAVLFLDAQSRLLVLEEMFRGTLTQTSVYPREIVKRALELGAAAVILAHNHPSGAAEPSRADEFLTRP
;
A
#
# COMPACT_ATOMS: atom_id res chain seq x y z
N MET A 1 15.98 9.60 -25.75
CA MET A 1 14.59 9.04 -25.91
C MET A 1 14.68 7.52 -25.85
N LEU A 2 13.57 6.77 -25.64
CA LEU A 2 13.62 5.29 -25.71
C LEU A 2 14.14 4.75 -27.06
N LYS A 3 14.05 5.56 -28.13
CA LYS A 3 14.57 5.24 -29.47
C LYS A 3 16.10 5.17 -29.51
N ASP A 4 16.79 5.80 -28.59
CA ASP A 4 18.28 5.83 -28.54
C ASP A 4 18.83 4.58 -27.83
N ILE A 5 17.96 3.77 -27.22
CA ILE A 5 18.30 2.50 -26.60
C ILE A 5 18.24 1.40 -27.65
N PRO A 6 19.25 0.50 -27.73
CA PRO A 6 19.20 -0.67 -28.62
C PRO A 6 17.91 -1.48 -28.42
N ALA A 7 17.30 -1.98 -29.48
CA ALA A 7 16.02 -2.65 -29.43
C ALA A 7 15.94 -3.72 -28.34
N PRO A 8 16.92 -4.65 -28.17
CA PRO A 8 16.85 -5.68 -27.11
C PRO A 8 16.85 -5.14 -25.69
N ALA A 9 17.38 -3.92 -25.47
CA ALA A 9 17.48 -3.29 -24.15
C ALA A 9 16.29 -2.37 -23.83
N ARG A 10 15.33 -2.23 -24.73
CA ARG A 10 14.11 -1.45 -24.48
C ARG A 10 13.19 -2.22 -23.52
N PRO A 11 12.57 -1.57 -22.54
CA PRO A 11 11.78 -2.25 -21.51
C PRO A 11 10.70 -3.20 -22.06
N ARG A 12 10.03 -2.82 -23.17
CA ARG A 12 8.99 -3.67 -23.78
C ARG A 12 9.57 -4.95 -24.38
N GLU A 13 10.59 -4.81 -25.18
CA GLU A 13 11.28 -5.92 -25.85
C GLU A 13 11.94 -6.84 -24.81
N LYS A 14 12.56 -6.25 -23.80
CA LYS A 14 13.17 -6.97 -22.66
C LYS A 14 12.13 -7.75 -21.87
N LEU A 15 10.94 -7.14 -21.59
CA LEU A 15 9.83 -7.83 -20.92
C LEU A 15 9.35 -9.04 -21.71
N LEU A 16 9.14 -8.88 -23.01
CA LEU A 16 8.62 -9.95 -23.88
C LEU A 16 9.62 -11.08 -24.09
N ALA A 17 10.92 -10.76 -24.13
CA ALA A 17 11.97 -11.76 -24.35
C ALA A 17 12.38 -12.50 -23.06
N HIS A 18 12.37 -11.84 -21.88
CA HIS A 18 12.97 -12.35 -20.67
C HIS A 18 12.01 -12.39 -19.46
N GLY A 19 10.78 -11.93 -19.64
CA GLY A 19 9.77 -11.86 -18.58
C GLY A 19 9.95 -10.65 -17.64
N PRO A 20 8.95 -10.41 -16.76
CA PRO A 20 8.94 -9.21 -15.88
C PRO A 20 10.05 -9.19 -14.83
N ALA A 21 10.52 -10.35 -14.37
CA ALA A 21 11.58 -10.45 -13.39
C ALA A 21 12.95 -9.93 -13.88
N ALA A 22 13.12 -9.79 -15.19
CA ALA A 22 14.34 -9.24 -15.77
C ALA A 22 14.38 -7.69 -15.75
N LEU A 23 13.28 -7.02 -15.43
CA LEU A 23 13.18 -5.56 -15.46
C LEU A 23 13.42 -4.97 -14.07
N ALA A 24 14.06 -3.80 -14.04
CA ALA A 24 14.11 -2.97 -12.86
C ALA A 24 12.74 -2.28 -12.63
N ASP A 25 12.45 -1.87 -11.38
CA ASP A 25 11.20 -1.20 -11.02
C ASP A 25 10.89 0.01 -11.89
N ALA A 26 11.92 0.84 -12.19
CA ALA A 26 11.77 1.98 -13.08
C ALA A 26 11.38 1.58 -14.52
N GLU A 27 11.85 0.44 -15.01
CA GLU A 27 11.50 -0.07 -16.34
C GLU A 27 10.03 -0.53 -16.38
N LEU A 28 9.57 -1.23 -15.32
CA LEU A 28 8.17 -1.65 -15.18
C LEU A 28 7.23 -0.44 -15.11
N ILE A 29 7.56 0.56 -14.29
CA ILE A 29 6.78 1.80 -14.18
C ILE A 29 6.79 2.58 -15.51
N ALA A 30 7.92 2.61 -16.21
CA ALA A 30 8.01 3.28 -17.52
C ALA A 30 7.10 2.65 -18.57
N LEU A 31 6.89 1.33 -18.53
CA LEU A 31 5.92 0.64 -19.39
C LEU A 31 4.48 1.10 -19.13
N LEU A 32 4.11 1.27 -17.86
CA LEU A 32 2.79 1.78 -17.46
C LEU A 32 2.60 3.24 -17.92
N LEU A 33 3.58 4.10 -17.67
CA LEU A 33 3.52 5.53 -18.00
C LEU A 33 3.58 5.81 -19.50
N ARG A 34 4.11 4.88 -20.30
CA ARG A 34 4.26 4.92 -21.77
C ARG A 34 5.06 6.09 -22.31
N THR A 35 4.86 7.27 -21.81
CA THR A 35 5.52 8.51 -22.29
C THR A 35 6.04 9.35 -21.14
N GLY A 36 7.17 10.01 -21.33
CA GLY A 36 7.66 11.06 -20.44
C GLY A 36 6.86 12.36 -20.57
N PHE A 37 7.51 13.47 -20.29
CA PHE A 37 7.02 14.82 -20.57
C PHE A 37 8.15 15.67 -21.14
N ARG A 38 7.86 16.92 -21.53
CA ARG A 38 8.83 17.79 -22.21
C ARG A 38 10.15 17.86 -21.44
N GLY A 39 11.23 17.41 -22.06
CA GLY A 39 12.59 17.39 -21.53
C GLY A 39 12.91 16.23 -20.57
N THR A 40 11.96 15.32 -20.31
CA THR A 40 12.17 14.18 -19.40
C THR A 40 11.71 12.89 -20.07
N SER A 41 12.61 11.89 -20.18
CA SER A 41 12.26 10.58 -20.71
C SER A 41 11.29 9.85 -19.79
N VAL A 42 10.62 8.82 -20.30
CA VAL A 42 9.71 8.00 -19.48
C VAL A 42 10.46 7.22 -18.41
N LEU A 43 11.67 6.75 -18.67
CA LEU A 43 12.52 6.08 -17.66
C LEU A 43 12.91 7.06 -16.55
N GLN A 44 13.29 8.29 -16.91
CA GLN A 44 13.61 9.30 -15.92
C GLN A 44 12.38 9.70 -15.09
N LEU A 45 11.20 9.79 -15.71
CA LEU A 45 9.95 10.04 -14.99
C LEU A 45 9.63 8.90 -14.02
N ALA A 46 9.83 7.65 -14.43
CA ALA A 46 9.64 6.48 -13.58
C ALA A 46 10.61 6.47 -12.40
N GLN A 47 11.88 6.79 -12.63
CA GLN A 47 12.87 6.91 -11.57
C GLN A 47 12.53 8.05 -10.59
N ASN A 48 12.16 9.23 -11.09
CA ASN A 48 11.75 10.35 -10.26
C ASN A 48 10.52 10.01 -9.39
N LEU A 49 9.62 9.16 -9.92
CA LEU A 49 8.47 8.68 -9.16
C LEU A 49 8.91 7.77 -8.00
N LEU A 50 9.79 6.82 -8.24
CA LEU A 50 10.36 5.97 -7.19
C LEU A 50 11.10 6.78 -6.13
N ASP A 51 11.95 7.73 -6.56
CA ASP A 51 12.74 8.57 -5.67
C ASP A 51 11.84 9.43 -4.76
N ALA A 52 10.75 9.98 -5.32
CA ALA A 52 9.80 10.81 -4.59
C ALA A 52 9.08 10.08 -3.44
N PHE A 53 8.96 8.75 -3.55
CA PHE A 53 8.26 7.91 -2.56
C PHE A 53 9.20 6.96 -1.79
N GLY A 54 10.52 7.07 -1.96
CA GLY A 54 11.49 6.20 -1.28
C GLY A 54 11.45 4.75 -1.79
N GLY A 55 11.23 4.56 -3.09
CA GLY A 55 11.18 3.28 -3.77
C GLY A 55 9.77 2.70 -3.95
N LEU A 56 9.72 1.46 -4.44
CA LEU A 56 8.47 0.76 -4.73
C LEU A 56 7.57 0.59 -3.49
N PRO A 57 8.08 0.26 -2.28
CA PRO A 57 7.23 0.14 -1.10
C PRO A 57 6.53 1.44 -0.70
N GLY A 58 7.20 2.57 -0.83
CA GLY A 58 6.59 3.88 -0.58
C GLY A 58 5.56 4.26 -1.65
N LEU A 59 5.88 3.99 -2.91
CA LEU A 59 4.95 4.21 -4.02
C LEU A 59 3.66 3.37 -3.88
N LEU A 60 3.78 2.11 -3.47
CA LEU A 60 2.62 1.23 -3.23
C LEU A 60 1.69 1.75 -2.12
N ARG A 61 2.20 2.57 -1.21
CA ARG A 61 1.37 3.22 -0.16
C ARG A 61 0.79 4.56 -0.59
N ALA A 62 1.30 5.16 -1.66
CA ALA A 62 0.92 6.50 -2.09
C ALA A 62 -0.56 6.63 -2.45
N GLY A 63 -1.18 7.72 -2.02
CA GLY A 63 -2.54 8.11 -2.39
C GLY A 63 -2.58 8.88 -3.72
N PRO A 64 -3.77 8.97 -4.37
CA PRO A 64 -3.92 9.69 -5.64
C PRO A 64 -3.54 11.18 -5.57
N GLU A 65 -3.72 11.82 -4.41
CA GLU A 65 -3.37 13.24 -4.21
C GLU A 65 -1.86 13.45 -4.10
N GLU A 66 -1.14 12.49 -3.49
CA GLU A 66 0.31 12.55 -3.36
C GLU A 66 0.99 12.42 -4.72
N LEU A 67 0.43 11.59 -5.62
CA LEU A 67 0.92 11.44 -6.99
C LEU A 67 0.91 12.76 -7.78
N LYS A 68 0.04 13.72 -7.45
CA LYS A 68 0.02 15.06 -8.08
C LYS A 68 1.31 15.84 -7.88
N ARG A 69 2.03 15.59 -6.79
CA ARG A 69 3.27 16.32 -6.44
C ARG A 69 4.42 15.98 -7.38
N VAL A 70 4.35 14.84 -8.07
CA VAL A 70 5.39 14.39 -8.98
C VAL A 70 5.22 15.10 -10.33
N LYS A 71 6.23 15.89 -10.72
CA LYS A 71 6.25 16.57 -12.02
C LYS A 71 6.15 15.55 -13.16
N GLY A 72 5.18 15.73 -14.04
CA GLY A 72 4.89 14.80 -15.13
C GLY A 72 3.69 13.88 -14.87
N LEU A 73 3.20 13.80 -13.63
CA LEU A 73 1.94 13.13 -13.25
C LEU A 73 0.78 14.12 -12.99
N GLY A 74 0.96 15.39 -13.30
CA GLY A 74 -0.08 16.41 -13.12
C GLY A 74 -1.33 16.18 -13.97
N GLY A 75 -1.20 15.49 -15.11
CA GLY A 75 -2.34 15.09 -15.94
C GLY A 75 -3.16 13.95 -15.34
N PRO A 76 -4.50 13.93 -15.53
CA PRO A 76 -5.37 12.93 -14.91
C PRO A 76 -5.11 11.51 -15.40
N ALA A 77 -4.77 11.32 -16.69
CA ALA A 77 -4.65 10.00 -17.30
C ALA A 77 -3.52 9.14 -16.66
N LYS A 78 -2.29 9.63 -16.62
CA LYS A 78 -1.15 8.89 -16.04
C LYS A 78 -1.35 8.63 -14.54
N ARG A 79 -1.91 9.61 -13.84
CA ARG A 79 -2.22 9.47 -12.42
C ARG A 79 -3.27 8.41 -12.17
N ALA A 80 -4.31 8.36 -13.00
CA ALA A 80 -5.34 7.32 -12.91
C ALA A 80 -4.77 5.93 -13.23
N GLU A 81 -3.90 5.80 -14.24
CA GLU A 81 -3.22 4.53 -14.54
C GLU A 81 -2.40 4.04 -13.35
N VAL A 82 -1.55 4.88 -12.76
CA VAL A 82 -0.76 4.51 -11.59
C VAL A 82 -1.66 4.15 -10.40
N ALA A 83 -2.64 4.99 -10.08
CA ALA A 83 -3.57 4.74 -8.97
C ALA A 83 -4.34 3.42 -9.15
N ALA A 84 -4.79 3.11 -10.36
CA ALA A 84 -5.48 1.86 -10.66
C ALA A 84 -4.59 0.62 -10.45
N VAL A 85 -3.33 0.68 -10.90
CA VAL A 85 -2.38 -0.42 -10.69
C VAL A 85 -2.07 -0.62 -9.21
N LEU A 86 -1.86 0.46 -8.45
CA LEU A 86 -1.65 0.40 -7.00
C LEU A 86 -2.86 -0.22 -6.29
N GLU A 87 -4.07 0.13 -6.69
CA GLU A 87 -5.29 -0.44 -6.14
C GLU A 87 -5.45 -1.92 -6.48
N LEU A 88 -5.14 -2.34 -7.71
CA LEU A 88 -5.13 -3.76 -8.08
C LEU A 88 -4.14 -4.56 -7.25
N ALA A 89 -2.94 -4.04 -6.99
CA ALA A 89 -1.95 -4.68 -6.14
C ALA A 89 -2.48 -4.83 -4.69
N ARG A 90 -3.11 -3.80 -4.11
CA ARG A 90 -3.74 -3.88 -2.78
C ARG A 90 -4.83 -4.96 -2.73
N ARG A 91 -5.71 -5.00 -3.73
CA ARG A 91 -6.78 -6.02 -3.81
C ARG A 91 -6.24 -7.43 -3.96
N SER A 92 -5.16 -7.61 -4.72
CA SER A 92 -4.51 -8.91 -4.86
C SER A 92 -3.99 -9.44 -3.52
N VAL A 93 -3.28 -8.60 -2.75
CA VAL A 93 -2.81 -8.96 -1.41
C VAL A 93 -3.97 -9.23 -0.45
N ALA A 94 -5.03 -8.41 -0.49
CA ALA A 94 -6.23 -8.64 0.31
C ALA A 94 -6.90 -9.97 -0.02
N CYS A 95 -7.02 -10.31 -1.30
CA CYS A 95 -7.59 -11.58 -1.77
C CYS A 95 -6.76 -12.79 -1.29
N GLU A 96 -5.43 -12.70 -1.37
CA GLU A 96 -4.55 -13.75 -0.86
C GLU A 96 -4.71 -13.97 0.65
N LEU A 97 -4.81 -12.88 1.42
CA LEU A 97 -5.02 -12.96 2.87
C LEU A 97 -6.40 -13.54 3.24
N THR A 98 -7.42 -13.23 2.43
CA THR A 98 -8.78 -13.81 2.62
C THR A 98 -8.81 -15.31 2.29
N ALA A 99 -7.99 -15.75 1.33
CA ALA A 99 -7.93 -17.14 0.90
C ALA A 99 -6.99 -18.03 1.75
N ARG A 100 -6.10 -17.44 2.57
CA ARG A 100 -5.08 -18.15 3.35
C ARG A 100 -5.15 -17.75 4.83
N PRO A 101 -4.69 -18.64 5.75
CA PRO A 101 -4.55 -18.28 7.16
C PRO A 101 -3.60 -17.09 7.32
N VAL A 102 -4.05 -16.08 8.04
CA VAL A 102 -3.27 -14.83 8.24
C VAL A 102 -2.02 -15.09 9.09
N PHE A 103 -2.09 -16.01 10.05
CA PHE A 103 -1.00 -16.34 10.97
C PHE A 103 0.15 -17.12 10.33
N ASP A 104 -0.05 -17.70 9.15
CA ASP A 104 1.02 -18.40 8.45
C ASP A 104 2.07 -17.45 7.86
N SER A 105 1.75 -16.15 7.79
CA SER A 105 2.65 -15.14 7.24
C SER A 105 2.49 -13.76 7.92
N PRO A 106 3.05 -13.57 9.13
CA PRO A 106 2.98 -12.27 9.82
C PRO A 106 3.55 -11.11 9.00
N GLY A 107 4.55 -11.37 8.14
CA GLY A 107 5.11 -10.37 7.22
C GLY A 107 4.08 -9.83 6.23
N LYS A 108 3.29 -10.72 5.61
CA LYS A 108 2.23 -10.33 4.66
C LYS A 108 1.11 -9.52 5.34
N VAL A 109 0.77 -9.84 6.58
CA VAL A 109 -0.19 -9.03 7.35
C VAL A 109 0.33 -7.62 7.55
N LYS A 110 1.62 -7.47 7.92
CA LYS A 110 2.26 -6.15 8.06
C LYS A 110 2.28 -5.39 6.74
N GLU A 111 2.63 -6.02 5.63
CA GLU A 111 2.59 -5.41 4.30
C GLU A 111 1.18 -4.97 3.92
N TYR A 112 0.20 -5.83 4.13
CA TYR A 112 -1.20 -5.49 3.87
C TYR A 112 -1.66 -4.28 4.69
N LEU A 113 -1.39 -4.27 6.00
CA LEU A 113 -1.72 -3.14 6.87
C LEU A 113 -0.99 -1.86 6.45
N ALA A 114 0.28 -1.94 6.08
CA ALA A 114 1.04 -0.81 5.55
C ALA A 114 0.43 -0.24 4.26
N LEU A 115 -0.07 -1.09 3.37
CA LEU A 115 -0.76 -0.67 2.15
C LEU A 115 -2.13 -0.03 2.44
N GLN A 116 -2.88 -0.57 3.42
CA GLN A 116 -4.23 -0.08 3.74
C GLN A 116 -4.19 1.22 4.58
N LEU A 117 -3.28 1.31 5.54
CA LEU A 117 -3.25 2.39 6.53
C LEU A 117 -2.17 3.45 6.24
N GLY A 118 -1.13 3.11 5.47
CA GLY A 118 0.05 3.96 5.29
C GLY A 118 -0.20 5.30 4.58
N ALA A 119 -1.29 5.43 3.81
CA ALA A 119 -1.66 6.68 3.12
C ALA A 119 -2.63 7.56 3.92
N ARG A 120 -2.99 7.18 5.15
CA ARG A 120 -3.93 7.95 5.97
C ARG A 120 -3.25 9.20 6.54
N ALA A 121 -3.85 10.36 6.31
CA ALA A 121 -3.35 11.65 6.80
C ALA A 121 -3.62 11.89 8.30
N HIS A 122 -4.40 11.03 8.92
CA HIS A 122 -4.75 11.07 10.34
C HIS A 122 -4.56 9.68 10.96
N GLU A 123 -4.47 9.66 12.28
CA GLU A 123 -4.36 8.41 13.02
C GLU A 123 -5.68 7.64 12.94
N VAL A 124 -5.57 6.37 12.57
CA VAL A 124 -6.68 5.43 12.46
C VAL A 124 -6.36 4.19 13.26
N PHE A 125 -7.30 3.77 14.09
CA PHE A 125 -7.26 2.47 14.73
C PHE A 125 -8.13 1.51 13.93
N ALA A 126 -7.52 0.50 13.36
CA ALA A 126 -8.15 -0.51 12.52
C ALA A 126 -8.11 -1.89 13.18
N VAL A 127 -9.10 -2.71 12.87
CA VAL A 127 -9.22 -4.07 13.38
C VAL A 127 -9.40 -5.04 12.21
N LEU A 128 -8.55 -6.07 12.16
CA LEU A 128 -8.77 -7.22 11.30
C LEU A 128 -9.57 -8.24 12.08
N PHE A 129 -10.72 -8.60 11.58
CA PHE A 129 -11.56 -9.66 12.14
C PHE A 129 -11.27 -10.96 11.39
N LEU A 130 -11.03 -12.04 12.14
CA LEU A 130 -10.57 -13.32 11.61
C LEU A 130 -11.55 -14.44 11.98
N ASP A 131 -11.69 -15.42 11.09
CA ASP A 131 -12.43 -16.65 11.39
C ASP A 131 -11.61 -17.66 12.23
N ALA A 132 -12.20 -18.81 12.54
CA ALA A 132 -11.56 -19.87 13.33
C ALA A 132 -10.35 -20.53 12.61
N GLN A 133 -10.19 -20.34 11.30
CA GLN A 133 -9.04 -20.75 10.52
C GLN A 133 -8.03 -19.61 10.32
N SER A 134 -8.16 -18.53 11.07
CA SER A 134 -7.31 -17.33 10.97
C SER A 134 -7.35 -16.65 9.59
N ARG A 135 -8.45 -16.79 8.85
CA ARG A 135 -8.66 -16.10 7.57
C ARG A 135 -9.32 -14.75 7.81
N LEU A 136 -8.92 -13.75 7.02
CA LEU A 136 -9.49 -12.41 7.11
C LEU A 136 -10.98 -12.41 6.71
N LEU A 137 -11.85 -12.02 7.64
CA LEU A 137 -13.26 -11.72 7.36
C LEU A 137 -13.40 -10.31 6.83
N VAL A 138 -12.87 -9.33 7.56
CA VAL A 138 -12.90 -7.92 7.16
C VAL A 138 -11.84 -7.12 7.91
N LEU A 139 -11.35 -6.05 7.28
CA LEU A 139 -10.59 -4.97 7.91
C LEU A 139 -11.52 -3.77 8.07
N GLU A 140 -11.70 -3.27 9.29
CA GLU A 140 -12.52 -2.08 9.57
C GLU A 140 -11.71 -1.01 10.31
N GLU A 141 -11.83 0.24 9.85
CA GLU A 141 -11.34 1.43 10.56
C GLU A 141 -12.36 1.79 11.65
N MET A 142 -12.15 1.32 12.88
CA MET A 142 -13.13 1.46 13.93
C MET A 142 -13.09 2.80 14.66
N PHE A 143 -11.89 3.37 14.82
CA PHE A 143 -11.72 4.63 15.53
C PHE A 143 -10.78 5.55 14.76
N ARG A 144 -11.09 6.86 14.81
CA ARG A 144 -10.24 7.91 14.25
C ARG A 144 -9.75 8.80 15.38
N GLY A 145 -8.43 8.99 15.42
CA GLY A 145 -7.79 9.89 16.36
C GLY A 145 -7.70 11.33 15.85
N THR A 146 -7.48 12.23 16.78
CA THR A 146 -6.89 13.54 16.51
C THR A 146 -5.38 13.38 16.35
N LEU A 147 -4.64 14.46 15.99
CA LEU A 147 -3.18 14.42 15.82
C LEU A 147 -2.37 13.88 17.02
N THR A 148 -3.01 13.70 18.18
CA THR A 148 -2.34 13.37 19.46
C THR A 148 -2.98 12.22 20.23
N GLN A 149 -4.19 11.77 19.89
CA GLN A 149 -4.88 10.74 20.70
C GLN A 149 -6.05 10.06 19.95
N THR A 150 -6.07 8.74 19.98
CA THR A 150 -7.21 7.91 19.52
C THR A 150 -7.88 7.26 20.71
N SER A 151 -9.17 7.51 20.92
CA SER A 151 -9.95 6.81 21.96
C SER A 151 -10.44 5.47 21.41
N VAL A 152 -9.95 4.38 21.97
CA VAL A 152 -10.35 3.01 21.61
C VAL A 152 -11.32 2.49 22.67
N TYR A 153 -12.46 1.97 22.24
CA TYR A 153 -13.47 1.38 23.12
C TYR A 153 -13.53 -0.14 22.90
N PRO A 154 -12.90 -0.96 23.75
CA PRO A 154 -12.84 -2.42 23.58
C PRO A 154 -14.21 -3.09 23.43
N ARG A 155 -15.23 -2.58 24.12
CA ARG A 155 -16.60 -3.09 24.01
C ARG A 155 -17.16 -3.03 22.57
N GLU A 156 -16.82 -2.01 21.80
CA GLU A 156 -17.28 -1.88 20.40
C GLU A 156 -16.57 -2.89 19.49
N ILE A 157 -15.30 -3.16 19.78
CA ILE A 157 -14.53 -4.21 19.06
C ILE A 157 -15.15 -5.58 19.34
N VAL A 158 -15.42 -5.90 20.61
CA VAL A 158 -16.03 -7.18 21.00
C VAL A 158 -17.42 -7.33 20.39
N LYS A 159 -18.26 -6.30 20.48
CA LYS A 159 -19.58 -6.29 19.86
C LYS A 159 -19.49 -6.58 18.36
N ARG A 160 -18.61 -5.88 17.66
CA ARG A 160 -18.42 -6.07 16.22
C ARG A 160 -17.88 -7.45 15.87
N ALA A 161 -16.95 -7.98 16.67
CA ALA A 161 -16.44 -9.34 16.50
C ALA A 161 -17.56 -10.39 16.59
N LEU A 162 -18.46 -10.23 17.57
CA LEU A 162 -19.63 -11.13 17.73
C LEU A 162 -20.60 -11.01 16.54
N GLU A 163 -20.88 -9.81 16.06
CA GLU A 163 -21.74 -9.57 14.88
C GLU A 163 -21.18 -10.25 13.62
N LEU A 164 -19.87 -10.24 13.46
CA LEU A 164 -19.18 -10.85 12.32
C LEU A 164 -18.93 -12.35 12.47
N GLY A 165 -19.16 -12.91 13.66
CA GLY A 165 -18.77 -14.29 13.98
C GLY A 165 -17.25 -14.49 13.96
N ALA A 166 -16.50 -13.44 14.28
CA ALA A 166 -15.04 -13.51 14.32
C ALA A 166 -14.56 -14.33 15.51
N ALA A 167 -13.55 -15.18 15.29
CA ALA A 167 -12.91 -15.98 16.32
C ALA A 167 -11.67 -15.30 16.91
N ALA A 168 -11.05 -14.38 16.18
CA ALA A 168 -9.89 -13.63 16.62
C ALA A 168 -9.86 -12.22 15.96
N VAL A 169 -9.07 -11.33 16.55
CA VAL A 169 -8.82 -9.99 15.99
C VAL A 169 -7.34 -9.65 16.02
N ILE A 170 -6.91 -8.87 15.02
CA ILE A 170 -5.60 -8.20 15.03
C ILE A 170 -5.87 -6.70 15.11
N LEU A 171 -5.28 -6.05 16.09
CA LEU A 171 -5.38 -4.61 16.29
C LEU A 171 -4.22 -3.92 15.61
N ALA A 172 -4.49 -2.83 14.91
CA ALA A 172 -3.48 -2.06 14.21
C ALA A 172 -3.82 -0.56 14.25
N HIS A 173 -2.81 0.28 14.27
CA HIS A 173 -2.96 1.71 14.07
C HIS A 173 -1.78 2.23 13.24
N ASN A 174 -1.97 3.38 12.60
CA ASN A 174 -0.92 4.07 11.88
C ASN A 174 -0.54 5.35 12.62
N HIS A 175 0.73 5.71 12.51
CA HIS A 175 1.19 7.04 12.88
C HIS A 175 1.43 7.88 11.62
N PRO A 176 0.73 8.99 11.40
CA PRO A 176 0.96 9.87 10.24
C PRO A 176 2.39 10.41 10.14
N SER A 177 3.11 10.45 11.28
CA SER A 177 4.53 10.80 11.35
C SER A 177 5.46 9.76 10.72
N GLY A 178 4.96 8.53 10.45
CA GLY A 178 5.75 7.39 9.97
C GLY A 178 6.56 6.68 11.07
N ALA A 179 6.48 7.11 12.33
CA ALA A 179 7.11 6.39 13.44
C ALA A 179 6.40 5.05 13.68
N ALA A 180 7.16 3.96 13.73
CA ALA A 180 6.62 2.62 13.97
C ALA A 180 6.62 2.23 15.46
N GLU A 181 7.18 3.06 16.33
CA GLU A 181 7.26 2.79 17.76
C GLU A 181 5.91 3.07 18.45
N PRO A 182 5.41 2.14 19.28
CA PRO A 182 4.17 2.36 20.02
C PRO A 182 4.36 3.50 21.04
N SER A 183 3.36 4.35 21.17
CA SER A 183 3.31 5.35 22.24
C SER A 183 2.99 4.68 23.59
N ARG A 184 3.22 5.38 24.70
CA ARG A 184 2.83 4.89 26.03
C ARG A 184 1.32 4.61 26.14
N ALA A 185 0.50 5.33 25.40
CA ALA A 185 -0.94 5.12 25.33
C ALA A 185 -1.28 3.81 24.61
N ASP A 186 -0.58 3.49 23.53
CA ASP A 186 -0.75 2.25 22.77
C ASP A 186 -0.38 1.03 23.62
N GLU A 187 0.73 1.12 24.36
CA GLU A 187 1.14 0.07 25.30
C GLU A 187 0.11 -0.18 26.39
N PHE A 188 -0.60 0.87 26.84
CA PHE A 188 -1.62 0.75 27.89
C PHE A 188 -2.89 0.05 27.38
N LEU A 189 -3.24 0.24 26.11
CA LEU A 189 -4.39 -0.38 25.46
C LEU A 189 -4.20 -1.88 25.21
N THR A 190 -2.96 -2.35 25.10
CA THR A 190 -2.63 -3.75 24.76
C THR A 190 -2.13 -4.56 25.95
N ARG A 191 -2.07 -3.97 27.15
CA ARG A 191 -1.72 -4.73 28.35
C ARG A 191 -2.89 -5.65 28.75
N PRO A 192 -2.59 -6.95 29.05
CA PRO A 192 -3.57 -7.91 29.54
C PRO A 192 -4.10 -7.51 30.92
#